data_b06f1a68514519e450e1303f8ae990b7
#
_entry.id   b06f1a68514519e450e1303f8ae990b7
#
_cell.length_a   1.000
_cell.length_b   1.000
_cell.length_c   1.000
_cell.angle_alpha   90.00
_cell.angle_beta   90.00
_cell.angle_gamma   90.00
#
_symmetry.space_group_name_H-M   'P 1'
#
loop_
_entity.id
_entity.type
_entity.pdbx_description
1 polymer ?
#
loop_
_entity_poly.entity_id
_entity_poly.type
_entity_poly.pdbx_seq_one_letter_code
_entity_poly.pdbx_strand_id
1 'polypeptide(L)'
;MVHLREMPAHLREALVNQELPDFGDTPWVTPKPLNECRVALISTAGLHRPEDPPFTPGAGDYRIIPDDTDMGVLTMSHLSTNFDRSGFYQDVNTSFPADRLHELADEGVISSVASRHYSFMGATPPTAMEPVARDLAKALKADNVDAVALVPV
;
A
#
# COMPACT_ATOMS: atom_id res chain seq x y z
N MET A 1 15.53 11.29 -0.41
CA MET A 1 15.00 10.93 -1.75
C MET A 1 16.10 11.21 -2.76
N VAL A 2 16.52 10.23 -3.56
CA VAL A 2 17.57 10.40 -4.58
C VAL A 2 16.96 11.01 -5.83
N HIS A 3 17.53 12.08 -6.35
CA HIS A 3 17.07 12.65 -7.62
C HIS A 3 17.59 11.83 -8.80
N LEU A 4 16.79 11.68 -9.86
CA LEU A 4 17.17 10.96 -11.09
C LEU A 4 18.52 11.42 -11.65
N ARG A 5 18.85 12.71 -11.56
CA ARG A 5 20.13 13.27 -12.01
C ARG A 5 21.36 12.78 -11.23
N GLU A 6 21.12 12.29 -9.99
CA GLU A 6 22.19 11.80 -9.08
C GLU A 6 22.41 10.29 -9.24
N MET A 7 21.54 9.64 -10.00
CA MET A 7 21.64 8.20 -10.26
C MET A 7 22.66 7.89 -11.38
N PRO A 8 23.34 6.73 -11.31
CA PRO A 8 24.10 6.21 -12.44
C PRO A 8 23.26 6.16 -13.72
N ALA A 9 23.89 6.49 -14.87
CA ALA A 9 23.18 6.64 -16.13
C ALA A 9 22.32 5.42 -16.50
N HIS A 10 22.87 4.20 -16.34
CA HIS A 10 22.16 2.97 -16.67
C HIS A 10 20.91 2.72 -15.81
N LEU A 11 20.94 3.09 -14.52
CA LEU A 11 19.77 2.98 -13.65
C LEU A 11 18.72 4.05 -13.99
N ARG A 12 19.17 5.27 -14.26
CA ARG A 12 18.28 6.36 -14.69
C ARG A 12 17.60 6.02 -16.01
N GLU A 13 18.32 5.51 -17.00
CA GLU A 13 17.77 5.10 -18.29
C GLU A 13 16.77 3.96 -18.14
N ALA A 14 17.05 2.96 -17.31
CA ALA A 14 16.12 1.88 -17.02
C ALA A 14 14.81 2.38 -16.41
N LEU A 15 14.88 3.33 -15.46
CA LEU A 15 13.68 3.90 -14.83
C LEU A 15 12.87 4.79 -15.78
N VAL A 16 13.57 5.63 -16.58
CA VAL A 16 12.90 6.57 -17.50
C VAL A 16 12.24 5.84 -18.67
N ASN A 17 12.84 4.73 -19.12
CA ASN A 17 12.35 3.93 -20.24
C ASN A 17 11.50 2.73 -19.80
N GLN A 18 11.17 2.63 -18.51
CA GLN A 18 10.28 1.57 -18.04
C GLN A 18 8.93 1.68 -18.72
N GLU A 19 8.50 0.61 -19.37
CA GLU A 19 7.18 0.52 -19.95
C GLU A 19 6.13 0.59 -18.84
N LEU A 20 5.22 1.55 -18.95
CA LEU A 20 4.07 1.67 -18.07
C LEU A 20 2.88 0.97 -18.72
N PRO A 21 2.11 0.17 -17.96
CA PRO A 21 0.90 -0.43 -18.50
C PRO A 21 -0.14 0.63 -18.83
N ASP A 22 -0.85 0.41 -19.92
CA ASP A 22 -2.07 1.19 -20.23
C ASP A 22 -3.26 0.52 -19.52
N PHE A 23 -3.80 1.20 -18.52
CA PHE A 23 -4.99 0.75 -17.81
C PHE A 23 -6.31 1.25 -18.40
N GLY A 24 -6.26 1.91 -19.57
CA GLY A 24 -7.40 2.53 -20.22
C GLY A 24 -7.89 3.80 -19.52
N ASP A 25 -9.19 4.05 -19.61
CA ASP A 25 -9.80 5.24 -19.00
C ASP A 25 -9.67 5.22 -17.47
N THR A 26 -9.21 6.32 -16.91
CA THR A 26 -9.18 6.53 -15.46
C THR A 26 -10.58 6.89 -14.96
N PRO A 27 -11.27 6.02 -14.21
CA PRO A 27 -12.61 6.32 -13.72
C PRO A 27 -12.53 7.37 -12.61
N TRP A 28 -13.11 8.54 -12.84
CA TRP A 28 -13.36 9.51 -11.80
C TRP A 28 -14.73 9.29 -11.17
N VAL A 29 -14.76 9.23 -9.86
CA VAL A 29 -16.00 9.18 -9.08
C VAL A 29 -16.07 10.41 -8.18
N THR A 30 -17.25 10.94 -7.97
CA THR A 30 -17.46 11.97 -6.94
C THR A 30 -17.43 11.29 -5.59
N PRO A 31 -16.44 11.57 -4.72
CA PRO A 31 -16.36 10.93 -3.42
C PRO A 31 -17.41 11.49 -2.47
N LYS A 32 -17.73 10.77 -1.40
CA LYS A 32 -18.43 11.32 -0.24
C LYS A 32 -17.53 12.36 0.46
N PRO A 33 -18.11 13.25 1.28
CA PRO A 33 -17.33 14.03 2.23
C PRO A 33 -16.44 13.13 3.08
N LEU A 34 -15.20 13.54 3.34
CA LEU A 34 -14.20 12.68 3.98
C LEU A 34 -14.66 12.21 5.38
N ASN A 35 -15.34 13.06 6.12
CA ASN A 35 -15.93 12.75 7.43
C ASN A 35 -17.13 11.76 7.37
N GLU A 36 -17.54 11.34 6.19
CA GLU A 36 -18.51 10.28 5.97
C GLU A 36 -17.86 9.00 5.41
N CYS A 37 -16.55 9.03 5.15
CA CYS A 37 -15.82 7.93 4.53
C CYS A 37 -15.29 6.93 5.57
N ARG A 38 -15.51 5.64 5.30
CA ARG A 38 -14.78 4.53 5.89
C ARG A 38 -13.51 4.30 5.08
N VAL A 39 -12.35 4.35 5.72
CA VAL A 39 -11.04 4.37 5.04
C VAL A 39 -10.24 3.10 5.32
N ALA A 40 -9.67 2.49 4.28
CA ALA A 40 -8.70 1.40 4.38
C ALA A 40 -7.30 1.87 3.96
N LEU A 41 -6.25 1.18 4.44
CA LEU A 41 -4.87 1.33 3.96
C LEU A 41 -4.53 0.26 2.94
N ILE A 42 -3.81 0.65 1.90
CA ILE A 42 -3.06 -0.26 1.03
C ILE A 42 -1.63 0.26 0.95
N SER A 43 -0.68 -0.55 1.42
CA SER A 43 0.75 -0.24 1.35
C SER A 43 1.45 -1.18 0.36
N THR A 44 2.51 -0.71 -0.27
CA THR A 44 3.40 -1.57 -1.08
C THR A 44 4.68 -1.96 -0.35
N ALA A 45 4.73 -1.79 0.97
CA ALA A 45 5.90 -2.06 1.80
C ALA A 45 6.22 -3.57 2.01
N GLY A 46 5.41 -4.47 1.48
CA GLY A 46 5.63 -5.92 1.65
C GLY A 46 5.45 -6.39 3.09
N LEU A 47 4.51 -5.78 3.81
CA LEU A 47 4.21 -6.13 5.20
C LEU A 47 3.35 -7.38 5.28
N HIS A 48 3.62 -8.19 6.29
CA HIS A 48 2.81 -9.37 6.60
C HIS A 48 2.92 -9.70 8.10
N ARG A 49 1.96 -10.47 8.60
CA ARG A 49 2.02 -11.02 9.95
C ARG A 49 3.00 -12.21 9.99
N PRO A 50 3.50 -12.61 11.17
CA PRO A 50 4.42 -13.75 11.30
C PRO A 50 3.87 -15.07 10.74
N GLU A 51 2.56 -15.29 10.82
CA GLU A 51 1.89 -16.50 10.34
C GLU A 51 1.62 -16.48 8.81
N ASP A 52 1.70 -15.32 8.19
CA ASP A 52 1.48 -15.21 6.74
C ASP A 52 2.76 -15.59 5.98
N PRO A 53 2.66 -16.19 4.80
CA PRO A 53 3.83 -16.46 3.98
C PRO A 53 4.51 -15.14 3.56
N PRO A 54 5.86 -15.06 3.61
CA PRO A 54 6.58 -13.88 3.13
C PRO A 54 6.36 -13.66 1.64
N PHE A 55 6.58 -12.42 1.18
CA PHE A 55 6.54 -12.14 -0.25
C PHE A 55 7.76 -12.71 -0.96
N THR A 56 7.55 -13.19 -2.18
CA THR A 56 8.59 -13.70 -3.07
C THR A 56 8.81 -12.73 -4.25
N PRO A 57 9.93 -12.83 -4.98
CA PRO A 57 10.15 -12.01 -6.17
C PRO A 57 9.00 -12.13 -7.18
N GLY A 58 8.46 -11.00 -7.61
CA GLY A 58 7.35 -10.96 -8.57
C GLY A 58 5.98 -11.32 -7.99
N ALA A 59 5.85 -11.44 -6.66
CA ALA A 59 4.57 -11.68 -6.02
C ALA A 59 3.56 -10.58 -6.37
N GLY A 60 2.46 -10.93 -7.03
CA GLY A 60 1.37 -10.01 -7.38
C GLY A 60 0.20 -10.06 -6.39
N ASP A 61 0.27 -10.94 -5.39
CA ASP A 61 -0.72 -11.12 -4.35
C ASP A 61 -0.56 -10.10 -3.21
N TYR A 62 -1.49 -10.11 -2.26
CA TYR A 62 -1.45 -9.24 -1.07
C TYR A 62 -1.53 -10.05 0.22
N ARG A 63 -1.21 -9.40 1.32
CA ARG A 63 -1.51 -9.88 2.68
C ARG A 63 -2.57 -9.00 3.30
N ILE A 64 -3.47 -9.64 4.06
CA ILE A 64 -4.52 -8.96 4.81
C ILE A 64 -3.95 -8.68 6.21
N ILE A 65 -4.03 -7.43 6.61
CA ILE A 65 -3.64 -6.97 7.95
C ILE A 65 -4.92 -6.52 8.65
N PRO A 66 -5.49 -7.33 9.57
CA PRO A 66 -6.60 -6.91 10.40
C PRO A 66 -6.26 -5.62 11.16
N ASP A 67 -7.23 -4.75 11.34
CA ASP A 67 -7.05 -3.45 11.99
C ASP A 67 -6.62 -3.56 13.46
N ASP A 68 -6.98 -4.65 14.12
CA ASP A 68 -6.60 -4.99 15.50
C ASP A 68 -5.23 -5.68 15.62
N THR A 69 -4.47 -5.79 14.52
CA THR A 69 -3.13 -6.37 14.53
C THR A 69 -2.17 -5.50 15.34
N ASP A 70 -1.43 -6.11 16.26
CA ASP A 70 -0.29 -5.43 16.89
C ASP A 70 0.75 -5.06 15.81
N MET A 71 0.93 -3.76 15.58
CA MET A 71 1.87 -3.27 14.57
C MET A 71 3.32 -3.69 14.87
N GLY A 72 3.66 -3.96 16.13
CA GLY A 72 5.00 -4.39 16.55
C GLY A 72 5.37 -5.80 16.09
N VAL A 73 4.41 -6.63 15.67
CA VAL A 73 4.70 -7.98 15.15
C VAL A 73 4.86 -8.03 13.64
N LEU A 74 4.51 -6.95 12.92
CA LEU A 74 4.58 -6.93 11.46
C LEU A 74 6.02 -7.12 10.96
N THR A 75 6.14 -7.94 9.95
CA THR A 75 7.40 -8.22 9.27
C THR A 75 7.38 -7.62 7.87
N MET A 76 8.52 -7.08 7.43
CA MET A 76 8.67 -6.53 6.08
C MET A 76 9.49 -7.47 5.20
N SER A 77 8.88 -7.96 4.12
CA SER A 77 9.52 -8.78 3.08
C SER A 77 9.70 -8.02 1.77
N HIS A 78 9.87 -6.70 1.82
CA HIS A 78 10.10 -5.90 0.61
C HIS A 78 11.46 -6.23 -0.01
N LEU A 79 11.47 -6.56 -1.32
CA LEU A 79 12.66 -7.10 -2.01
C LEU A 79 13.50 -6.04 -2.72
N SER A 80 13.04 -4.79 -2.82
CA SER A 80 13.82 -3.72 -3.44
C SER A 80 15.08 -3.40 -2.62
N THR A 81 16.21 -3.34 -3.30
CA THR A 81 17.48 -2.87 -2.73
C THR A 81 17.55 -1.35 -2.61
N ASN A 82 16.64 -0.63 -3.26
CA ASN A 82 16.57 0.82 -3.28
C ASN A 82 15.68 1.40 -2.16
N PHE A 83 15.02 0.53 -1.41
CA PHE A 83 14.16 0.95 -0.31
C PHE A 83 14.94 1.01 1.01
N ASP A 84 14.97 2.20 1.61
CA ASP A 84 15.53 2.40 2.95
C ASP A 84 14.51 1.99 4.02
N ARG A 85 14.79 0.88 4.70
CA ARG A 85 13.94 0.31 5.74
C ARG A 85 14.12 0.92 7.12
N SER A 86 15.07 1.85 7.29
CA SER A 86 15.40 2.41 8.61
C SER A 86 14.20 3.12 9.24
N GLY A 87 13.39 3.82 8.44
CA GLY A 87 12.16 4.46 8.89
C GLY A 87 11.16 3.46 9.47
N PHE A 88 10.91 2.35 8.76
CA PHE A 88 10.00 1.30 9.21
C PHE A 88 10.44 0.69 10.56
N TYR A 89 11.73 0.44 10.75
CA TYR A 89 12.24 -0.12 12.02
C TYR A 89 12.15 0.85 13.19
N GLN A 90 12.04 2.14 12.92
CA GLN A 90 11.85 3.17 13.94
C GLN A 90 10.38 3.41 14.23
N ASP A 91 9.56 3.48 13.19
CA ASP A 91 8.11 3.70 13.27
C ASP A 91 7.41 3.07 12.05
N VAL A 92 6.60 2.07 12.30
CA VAL A 92 5.81 1.37 11.26
C VAL A 92 4.89 2.34 10.49
N ASN A 93 4.44 3.40 11.14
CA ASN A 93 3.59 4.41 10.51
C ASN A 93 4.24 5.12 9.31
N THR A 94 5.56 5.05 9.15
CA THR A 94 6.25 5.59 7.96
C THR A 94 5.88 4.87 6.68
N SER A 95 5.45 3.60 6.76
CA SER A 95 5.08 2.76 5.63
C SER A 95 3.68 2.15 5.76
N PHE A 96 3.10 2.21 6.96
CA PHE A 96 1.76 1.71 7.25
C PHE A 96 1.08 2.54 8.35
N PRO A 97 0.58 3.74 8.04
CA PRO A 97 0.13 4.74 9.01
C PRO A 97 -1.25 4.43 9.61
N ALA A 98 -1.41 3.24 10.21
CA ALA A 98 -2.68 2.82 10.81
C ALA A 98 -3.04 3.68 12.03
N ASP A 99 -2.06 3.99 12.90
CA ASP A 99 -2.31 4.85 14.06
C ASP A 99 -2.78 6.24 13.62
N ARG A 100 -2.21 6.77 12.52
CA ARG A 100 -2.62 8.06 11.97
C ARG A 100 -4.04 8.05 11.45
N LEU A 101 -4.49 6.91 10.88
CA LEU A 101 -5.90 6.76 10.47
C LEU A 101 -6.85 6.75 11.67
N HIS A 102 -6.48 6.08 12.76
CA HIS A 102 -7.28 6.09 13.99
C HIS A 102 -7.38 7.48 14.59
N GLU A 103 -6.27 8.23 14.65
CA GLU A 103 -6.29 9.64 15.08
C GLU A 103 -7.24 10.49 14.24
N LEU A 104 -7.20 10.32 12.90
CA LEU A 104 -8.12 11.04 12.01
C LEU A 104 -9.60 10.65 12.22
N ALA A 105 -9.86 9.41 12.60
CA ALA A 105 -11.21 8.97 12.95
C ALA A 105 -11.66 9.57 14.29
N ASP A 106 -10.81 9.60 15.30
CA ASP A 106 -11.06 10.19 16.60
C ASP A 106 -11.32 11.71 16.51
N GLU A 107 -10.61 12.38 15.61
CA GLU A 107 -10.78 13.79 15.30
C GLU A 107 -12.03 14.09 14.43
N GLY A 108 -12.69 13.06 13.91
CA GLY A 108 -13.86 13.20 13.03
C GLY A 108 -13.51 13.67 11.62
N VAL A 109 -12.25 13.59 11.21
CA VAL A 109 -11.81 13.89 9.85
C VAL A 109 -12.26 12.82 8.87
N ILE A 110 -12.23 11.56 9.29
CA ILE A 110 -12.85 10.42 8.60
C ILE A 110 -13.95 9.81 9.47
N SER A 111 -14.88 9.08 8.85
CA SER A 111 -15.99 8.45 9.60
C SER A 111 -15.51 7.26 10.44
N SER A 112 -14.68 6.42 9.87
CA SER A 112 -14.17 5.22 10.55
C SER A 112 -13.00 4.60 9.78
N VAL A 113 -12.23 3.77 10.48
CA VAL A 113 -11.21 2.91 9.90
C VAL A 113 -11.83 1.58 9.46
N ALA A 114 -11.37 1.02 8.35
CA ALA A 114 -11.80 -0.30 7.89
C ALA A 114 -11.28 -1.40 8.83
N SER A 115 -11.98 -2.53 8.89
CA SER A 115 -11.57 -3.67 9.73
C SER A 115 -10.38 -4.44 9.16
N ARG A 116 -10.00 -4.17 7.91
CA ARG A 116 -8.90 -4.82 7.19
C ARG A 116 -8.16 -3.82 6.34
N HIS A 117 -6.86 -3.98 6.35
CA HIS A 117 -5.91 -3.28 5.52
C HIS A 117 -5.14 -4.28 4.66
N TYR A 118 -4.36 -3.79 3.70
CA TYR A 118 -3.72 -4.66 2.73
C TYR A 118 -2.30 -4.23 2.44
N SER A 119 -1.44 -5.21 2.21
CA SER A 119 -0.06 -4.96 1.81
C SER A 119 0.31 -5.76 0.59
N PHE A 120 0.93 -5.10 -0.38
CA PHE A 120 1.55 -5.66 -1.57
C PHE A 120 3.06 -5.54 -1.48
N MET A 121 3.76 -6.23 -2.39
CA MET A 121 5.20 -6.08 -2.57
C MET A 121 5.48 -5.10 -3.72
N GLY A 122 5.97 -3.89 -3.38
CA GLY A 122 6.08 -2.76 -4.30
C GLY A 122 7.09 -2.94 -5.46
N ALA A 123 8.02 -3.89 -5.34
CA ALA A 123 8.96 -4.20 -6.42
C ALA A 123 8.39 -5.18 -7.48
N THR A 124 7.06 -5.29 -7.55
CA THR A 124 6.35 -6.13 -8.53
C THR A 124 5.78 -5.27 -9.66
N PRO A 125 5.86 -5.69 -10.92
CA PRO A 125 5.23 -4.97 -12.02
C PRO A 125 3.72 -4.81 -11.81
N PRO A 126 3.14 -3.62 -12.05
CA PRO A 126 1.71 -3.36 -11.81
C PRO A 126 0.77 -4.32 -12.54
N THR A 127 1.15 -4.77 -13.74
CA THR A 127 0.36 -5.74 -14.52
C THR A 127 0.18 -7.09 -13.83
N ALA A 128 1.16 -7.50 -13.01
CA ALA A 128 1.06 -8.73 -12.20
C ALA A 128 0.09 -8.58 -11.02
N MET A 129 -0.14 -7.36 -10.56
CA MET A 129 -1.06 -7.06 -9.46
C MET A 129 -2.51 -6.85 -9.93
N GLU A 130 -2.72 -6.50 -11.20
CA GLU A 130 -4.03 -6.08 -11.71
C GLU A 130 -5.16 -7.08 -11.44
N PRO A 131 -5.03 -8.39 -11.72
CA PRO A 131 -6.12 -9.35 -11.48
C PRO A 131 -6.53 -9.38 -10.00
N VAL A 132 -5.54 -9.39 -9.11
CA VAL A 132 -5.73 -9.45 -7.66
C VAL A 132 -6.28 -8.13 -7.11
N ALA A 133 -5.84 -7.00 -7.65
CA ALA A 133 -6.36 -5.68 -7.29
C ALA A 133 -7.87 -5.55 -7.64
N ARG A 134 -8.32 -6.14 -8.74
CA ARG A 134 -9.74 -6.19 -9.09
C ARG A 134 -10.58 -6.99 -8.08
N ASP A 135 -10.05 -8.08 -7.56
CA ASP A 135 -10.71 -8.87 -6.52
C ASP A 135 -10.66 -8.15 -5.17
N LEU A 136 -9.55 -7.50 -4.85
CA LEU A 136 -9.44 -6.64 -3.67
C LEU A 136 -10.48 -5.51 -3.69
N ALA A 137 -10.70 -4.87 -4.84
CA ALA A 137 -11.71 -3.83 -4.97
C ALA A 137 -13.13 -4.34 -4.63
N LYS A 138 -13.45 -5.61 -4.95
CA LYS A 138 -14.71 -6.23 -4.54
C LYS A 138 -14.77 -6.46 -3.03
N ALA A 139 -13.66 -6.91 -2.42
CA ALA A 139 -13.58 -7.11 -0.98
C ALA A 139 -13.71 -5.79 -0.21
N LEU A 140 -13.08 -4.72 -0.66
CA LEU A 140 -13.21 -3.37 -0.09
C LEU A 140 -14.67 -2.88 -0.14
N LYS A 141 -15.35 -3.06 -1.28
CA LYS A 141 -16.77 -2.71 -1.43
C LYS A 141 -17.67 -3.53 -0.50
N ALA A 142 -17.38 -4.83 -0.32
CA ALA A 142 -18.11 -5.69 0.59
C ALA A 142 -17.93 -5.30 2.08
N ASP A 143 -16.79 -4.69 2.42
CA ASP A 143 -16.51 -4.12 3.77
C ASP A 143 -16.98 -2.65 3.90
N ASN A 144 -17.75 -2.14 2.93
CA ASN A 144 -18.25 -0.77 2.89
C ASN A 144 -17.14 0.29 2.97
N VAL A 145 -15.98 0.02 2.39
CA VAL A 145 -14.90 0.99 2.28
C VAL A 145 -15.24 2.01 1.19
N ASP A 146 -15.20 3.29 1.56
CA ASP A 146 -15.53 4.41 0.68
C ASP A 146 -14.27 5.02 0.05
N ALA A 147 -13.15 4.98 0.76
CA ALA A 147 -11.88 5.53 0.30
C ALA A 147 -10.70 4.65 0.73
N VAL A 148 -9.61 4.73 -0.02
CA VAL A 148 -8.36 4.02 0.26
C VAL A 148 -7.21 5.01 0.32
N ALA A 149 -6.43 4.95 1.39
CA ALA A 149 -5.14 5.62 1.45
C ALA A 149 -4.07 4.68 0.87
N LEU A 150 -3.47 5.09 -0.27
CA LEU A 150 -2.40 4.36 -0.92
C LEU A 150 -1.05 4.86 -0.40
N VAL A 151 -0.24 3.96 0.13
CA VAL A 151 1.10 4.25 0.66
C VAL A 151 2.14 3.55 -0.21
N PRO A 152 2.64 4.24 -1.25
CA PRO A 152 3.69 3.69 -2.11
C PRO A 152 5.04 3.69 -1.39
N VAL A 153 5.74 2.57 -1.47
CA VAL A 153 7.05 2.35 -0.86
C VAL A 153 8.04 1.77 -1.88
#